data_01c65850e7f9fb49aa7704fb78903125
#
_entry.id   01c65850e7f9fb49aa7704fb78903125
#
_cell.length_a   1.000
_cell.length_b   1.000
_cell.length_c   1.000
_cell.angle_alpha   90.00
_cell.angle_beta   90.00
_cell.angle_gamma   90.00
#
_symmetry.space_group_name_H-M   'P 1'
#
loop_
_entity.id
_entity.type
_entity.pdbx_description
1 polymer ?
#
loop_
_entity_poly.entity_id
_entity_poly.type
_entity_poly.pdbx_seq_one_letter_code
_entity_poly.pdbx_strand_id
1 'polypeptide(L)'
;MSGSEVAEAFPALLNAQIRRGFTVAQQYLAGAVYFDVRRLPRLAGHCYLRHEHHRGHALRMVQYLLDRDLPVGVGGLDGVQSDFDSEREAVALLLAAERAYTDEVTALTAAARDSADYLGEQFMQWFLREQLDAVAGMTTLLSVLERRGGNLFDVEEFVARELKPGKGADPTAPKMAGAGHF
;
A
#
# COMPACT_ATOMS: atom_id res chain seq x y z
N MET A 1 27.59 -14.72 9.98
CA MET A 1 26.17 -15.05 10.08
C MET A 1 25.97 -16.38 9.38
N SER A 2 25.38 -17.36 10.07
CA SER A 2 25.15 -18.68 9.48
C SER A 2 23.99 -18.59 8.46
N GLY A 3 24.01 -19.43 7.43
CA GLY A 3 22.97 -19.43 6.39
C GLY A 3 21.54 -19.67 6.94
N SER A 4 21.41 -20.18 8.17
CA SER A 4 20.14 -20.36 8.88
C SER A 4 19.54 -19.03 9.36
N GLU A 5 20.33 -18.09 9.89
CA GLU A 5 19.85 -16.79 10.36
C GLU A 5 19.38 -15.90 9.22
N VAL A 6 20.02 -16.00 8.06
CA VAL A 6 19.64 -15.23 6.86
C VAL A 6 18.34 -15.77 6.25
N ALA A 7 18.16 -17.11 6.28
CA ALA A 7 16.93 -17.75 5.76
C ALA A 7 15.68 -17.45 6.61
N GLU A 8 15.83 -17.13 7.91
CA GLU A 8 14.73 -16.77 8.81
C GLU A 8 14.37 -15.28 8.73
N ALA A 9 15.23 -14.43 8.17
CA ALA A 9 15.03 -12.98 8.14
C ALA A 9 13.85 -12.57 7.23
N PHE A 10 13.74 -13.12 6.03
CA PHE A 10 12.69 -12.72 5.08
C PHE A 10 11.27 -13.03 5.59
N PRO A 11 10.93 -14.23 6.11
CA PRO A 11 9.61 -14.50 6.67
C PRO A 11 9.24 -13.60 7.86
N ALA A 12 10.20 -13.28 8.74
CA ALA A 12 9.98 -12.38 9.86
C ALA A 12 9.69 -10.95 9.40
N LEU A 13 10.45 -10.46 8.42
CA LEU A 13 10.23 -9.15 7.80
C LEU A 13 8.89 -9.11 7.06
N LEU A 14 8.47 -10.20 6.41
CA LEU A 14 7.18 -10.29 5.74
C LEU A 14 6.02 -10.24 6.74
N ASN A 15 6.14 -10.85 7.91
CA ASN A 15 5.16 -10.72 9.00
C ASN A 15 5.05 -9.26 9.49
N ALA A 16 6.17 -8.55 9.64
CA ALA A 16 6.15 -7.13 9.97
C ALA A 16 5.46 -6.29 8.87
N GLN A 17 5.66 -6.65 7.60
CA GLN A 17 5.04 -5.98 6.46
C GLN A 17 3.53 -6.22 6.36
N ILE A 18 3.04 -7.36 6.81
CA ILE A 18 1.57 -7.61 6.94
C ILE A 18 0.94 -6.56 7.84
N ARG A 19 1.51 -6.34 9.02
CA ARG A 19 1.07 -5.29 9.95
C ARG A 19 1.14 -3.90 9.29
N ARG A 20 2.23 -3.61 8.61
CA ARG A 20 2.45 -2.35 7.90
C ARG A 20 1.40 -2.13 6.81
N GLY A 21 1.09 -3.15 6.02
CA GLY A 21 0.06 -3.10 4.98
C GLY A 21 -1.32 -2.76 5.54
N PHE A 22 -1.72 -3.40 6.63
CA PHE A 22 -2.98 -3.07 7.31
C PHE A 22 -2.96 -1.67 7.93
N THR A 23 -1.83 -1.22 8.48
CA THR A 23 -1.68 0.14 9.02
C THR A 23 -1.83 1.20 7.91
N VAL A 24 -1.19 1.01 6.76
CA VAL A 24 -1.34 1.94 5.62
C VAL A 24 -2.77 1.90 5.06
N ALA A 25 -3.39 0.72 4.99
CA ALA A 25 -4.80 0.62 4.63
C ALA A 25 -5.69 1.46 5.57
N GLN A 26 -5.47 1.36 6.88
CA GLN A 26 -6.20 2.14 7.88
C GLN A 26 -5.93 3.65 7.74
N GLN A 27 -4.70 4.05 7.43
CA GLN A 27 -4.36 5.45 7.17
C GLN A 27 -5.11 6.00 5.95
N TYR A 28 -5.24 5.20 4.88
CA TYR A 28 -6.04 5.58 3.72
C TYR A 28 -7.53 5.67 4.03
N LEU A 29 -8.05 4.79 4.89
CA LEU A 29 -9.46 4.89 5.35
C LEU A 29 -9.69 6.20 6.11
N ALA A 30 -8.78 6.58 7.01
CA ALA A 30 -8.86 7.86 7.72
C ALA A 30 -8.82 9.06 6.75
N GLY A 31 -7.94 9.03 5.75
CA GLY A 31 -7.89 10.03 4.68
C GLY A 31 -9.16 10.08 3.85
N ALA A 32 -9.73 8.93 3.50
CA ALA A 32 -10.98 8.84 2.75
C ALA A 32 -12.13 9.53 3.49
N VAL A 33 -12.30 9.23 4.78
CA VAL A 33 -13.32 9.87 5.62
C VAL A 33 -13.10 11.38 5.73
N TYR A 34 -11.84 11.82 5.90
CA TYR A 34 -11.49 13.24 5.93
C TYR A 34 -11.93 13.97 4.66
N PHE A 35 -11.68 13.41 3.47
CA PHE A 35 -12.10 14.01 2.20
C PHE A 35 -13.61 13.92 1.98
N ASP A 36 -14.26 12.84 2.41
CA ASP A 36 -15.71 12.66 2.28
C ASP A 36 -16.50 13.70 3.08
N VAL A 37 -16.08 13.96 4.31
CA VAL A 37 -16.66 15.04 5.15
C VAL A 37 -16.54 16.41 4.46
N ARG A 38 -15.49 16.64 3.68
CA ARG A 38 -15.24 17.89 2.94
C ARG A 38 -15.89 17.96 1.57
N ARG A 39 -16.72 16.97 1.23
CA ARG A 39 -17.41 16.91 -0.07
C ARG A 39 -16.45 16.84 -1.27
N LEU A 40 -15.36 16.09 -1.11
CA LEU A 40 -14.39 15.79 -2.15
C LEU A 40 -14.50 14.31 -2.56
N PRO A 41 -15.59 13.92 -3.27
CA PRO A 41 -15.94 12.52 -3.48
C PRO A 41 -14.92 11.75 -4.35
N ARG A 42 -14.20 12.42 -5.23
CA ARG A 42 -13.19 11.77 -6.08
C ARG A 42 -11.93 11.43 -5.30
N LEU A 43 -11.43 12.38 -4.48
CA LEU A 43 -10.34 12.14 -3.54
C LEU A 43 -10.71 11.05 -2.53
N ALA A 44 -11.90 11.13 -1.94
CA ALA A 44 -12.39 10.11 -1.02
C ALA A 44 -12.44 8.73 -1.69
N GLY A 45 -13.01 8.64 -2.89
CA GLY A 45 -13.11 7.40 -3.66
C GLY A 45 -11.73 6.80 -3.99
N HIS A 46 -10.76 7.65 -4.35
CA HIS A 46 -9.38 7.20 -4.56
C HIS A 46 -8.77 6.62 -3.28
N CYS A 47 -8.96 7.29 -2.14
CA CYS A 47 -8.46 6.80 -0.85
C CYS A 47 -9.14 5.50 -0.41
N TYR A 48 -10.46 5.34 -0.59
CA TYR A 48 -11.14 4.05 -0.35
C TYR A 48 -10.56 2.93 -1.21
N LEU A 49 -10.30 3.20 -2.49
CA LEU A 49 -9.65 2.23 -3.38
C LEU A 49 -8.25 1.86 -2.90
N ARG A 50 -7.43 2.83 -2.49
CA ARG A 50 -6.09 2.57 -1.95
C ARG A 50 -6.13 1.81 -0.63
N HIS A 51 -7.14 2.08 0.22
CA HIS A 51 -7.40 1.27 1.41
C HIS A 51 -7.55 -0.22 1.05
N GLU A 52 -8.41 -0.55 0.09
CA GLU A 52 -8.63 -1.92 -0.36
C GLU A 52 -7.36 -2.54 -0.98
N HIS A 53 -6.57 -1.77 -1.74
CA HIS A 53 -5.31 -2.24 -2.31
C HIS A 53 -4.31 -2.65 -1.21
N HIS A 54 -4.08 -1.81 -0.21
CA HIS A 54 -3.14 -2.14 0.88
C HIS A 54 -3.65 -3.28 1.77
N ARG A 55 -4.96 -3.35 2.01
CA ARG A 55 -5.57 -4.51 2.66
C ARG A 55 -5.31 -5.79 1.85
N GLY A 56 -5.51 -5.73 0.54
CA GLY A 56 -5.22 -6.83 -0.38
C GLY A 56 -3.74 -7.22 -0.39
N HIS A 57 -2.81 -6.26 -0.36
CA HIS A 57 -1.38 -6.52 -0.24
C HIS A 57 -1.06 -7.34 1.02
N ALA A 58 -1.58 -6.95 2.18
CA ALA A 58 -1.38 -7.67 3.43
C ALA A 58 -1.94 -9.10 3.35
N LEU A 59 -3.14 -9.28 2.80
CA LEU A 59 -3.76 -10.60 2.64
C LEU A 59 -3.02 -11.50 1.64
N ARG A 60 -2.35 -10.93 0.63
CA ARG A 60 -1.48 -11.69 -0.28
C ARG A 60 -0.22 -12.18 0.41
N MET A 61 0.36 -11.37 1.29
CA MET A 61 1.50 -11.77 2.11
C MET A 61 1.12 -12.86 3.12
N VAL A 62 -0.07 -12.76 3.72
CA VAL A 62 -0.63 -13.84 4.56
C VAL A 62 -0.74 -15.14 3.77
N GLN A 63 -1.35 -15.11 2.57
CA GLN A 63 -1.51 -16.32 1.74
C GLN A 63 -0.16 -16.92 1.34
N TYR A 64 0.82 -16.09 0.98
CA TYR A 64 2.17 -16.54 0.63
C TYR A 64 2.83 -17.33 1.78
N LEU A 65 2.74 -16.81 3.02
CA LEU A 65 3.27 -17.52 4.19
C LEU A 65 2.53 -18.82 4.46
N LEU A 66 1.20 -18.84 4.33
CA LEU A 66 0.38 -20.04 4.49
C LEU A 66 0.73 -21.11 3.44
N ASP A 67 0.88 -20.72 2.17
CA ASP A 67 1.22 -21.65 1.08
C ASP A 67 2.62 -22.27 1.27
N ARG A 68 3.48 -21.64 2.04
CA ARG A 68 4.83 -22.11 2.36
C ARG A 68 4.96 -22.79 3.73
N ASP A 69 3.85 -22.98 4.43
CA ASP A 69 3.82 -23.53 5.79
C ASP A 69 4.74 -22.74 6.77
N LEU A 70 4.77 -21.42 6.60
CA LEU A 70 5.55 -20.50 7.43
C LEU A 70 4.66 -19.85 8.50
N PRO A 71 5.23 -19.47 9.66
CA PRO A 71 4.46 -18.80 10.70
C PRO A 71 3.84 -17.49 10.22
N VAL A 72 2.55 -17.28 10.52
CA VAL A 72 1.81 -16.05 10.22
C VAL A 72 1.34 -15.42 11.53
N GLY A 73 1.70 -14.16 11.73
CA GLY A 73 1.22 -13.35 12.85
C GLY A 73 0.31 -12.22 12.36
N VAL A 74 -0.95 -12.23 12.78
CA VAL A 74 -1.88 -11.11 12.58
C VAL A 74 -2.11 -10.44 13.93
N GLY A 75 -1.54 -9.25 14.11
CA GLY A 75 -1.60 -8.48 15.36
C GLY A 75 -2.29 -7.14 15.19
N GLY A 76 -2.07 -6.24 16.15
CA GLY A 76 -2.59 -4.89 16.13
C GLY A 76 -1.97 -4.02 15.02
N LEU A 77 -2.55 -2.83 14.84
CA LEU A 77 -2.07 -1.81 13.91
C LEU A 77 -1.22 -0.78 14.66
N ASP A 78 -0.40 -0.05 13.91
CA ASP A 78 0.22 1.17 14.41
C ASP A 78 -0.79 2.33 14.42
N GLY A 79 -0.48 3.41 15.13
CA GLY A 79 -1.35 4.59 15.18
C GLY A 79 -1.47 5.25 13.80
N VAL A 80 -2.67 5.75 13.49
CA VAL A 80 -2.95 6.51 12.27
C VAL A 80 -3.44 7.91 12.61
N GLN A 81 -3.23 8.86 11.70
CA GLN A 81 -3.69 10.24 11.82
C GLN A 81 -5.05 10.39 11.13
N SER A 82 -6.03 10.95 11.83
CA SER A 82 -7.38 11.19 11.30
C SER A 82 -7.68 12.68 11.07
N ASP A 83 -6.98 13.56 11.76
CA ASP A 83 -7.17 15.01 11.67
C ASP A 83 -6.01 15.63 10.89
N PHE A 84 -6.34 16.53 9.98
CA PHE A 84 -5.37 17.24 9.12
C PHE A 84 -5.74 18.72 9.06
N ASP A 85 -4.73 19.58 9.02
CA ASP A 85 -4.93 21.02 8.92
C ASP A 85 -5.35 21.46 7.52
N SER A 86 -5.08 20.65 6.50
CA SER A 86 -5.42 20.92 5.11
C SER A 86 -5.45 19.65 4.26
N GLU A 87 -6.10 19.73 3.10
CA GLU A 87 -6.10 18.67 2.08
C GLU A 87 -4.67 18.37 1.59
N ARG A 88 -3.83 19.41 1.52
CA ARG A 88 -2.40 19.27 1.16
C ARG A 88 -1.65 18.43 2.19
N GLU A 89 -1.87 18.68 3.48
CA GLU A 89 -1.25 17.89 4.56
C GLU A 89 -1.69 16.42 4.48
N ALA A 90 -2.98 16.17 4.29
CA ALA A 90 -3.51 14.83 4.16
C ALA A 90 -2.88 14.06 2.98
N VAL A 91 -2.81 14.67 1.79
CA VAL A 91 -2.18 14.06 0.61
C VAL A 91 -0.68 13.88 0.81
N ALA A 92 0.01 14.84 1.42
CA ALA A 92 1.45 14.75 1.70
C ALA A 92 1.77 13.59 2.66
N LEU A 93 0.94 13.39 3.69
CA LEU A 93 1.07 12.27 4.62
C LEU A 93 0.86 10.91 3.92
N LEU A 94 -0.17 10.81 3.08
CA LEU A 94 -0.43 9.58 2.31
C LEU A 94 0.69 9.28 1.31
N LEU A 95 1.24 10.30 0.64
CA LEU A 95 2.42 10.12 -0.22
C LEU A 95 3.65 9.65 0.57
N ALA A 96 3.89 10.21 1.76
CA ALA A 96 4.98 9.78 2.63
C ALA A 96 4.80 8.30 3.06
N ALA A 97 3.57 7.88 3.35
CA ALA A 97 3.25 6.50 3.67
C ALA A 97 3.53 5.55 2.47
N GLU A 98 3.17 5.95 1.24
CA GLU A 98 3.48 5.17 0.02
C GLU A 98 4.99 5.03 -0.22
N ARG A 99 5.76 6.11 -0.02
CA ARG A 99 7.22 6.08 -0.16
C ARG A 99 7.87 5.16 0.88
N ALA A 100 7.47 5.28 2.14
CA ALA A 100 7.95 4.40 3.21
C ALA A 100 7.62 2.94 2.92
N TYR A 101 6.39 2.66 2.47
CA TYR A 101 5.97 1.31 2.08
C TYR A 101 6.81 0.77 0.90
N THR A 102 7.15 1.61 -0.08
CA THR A 102 8.03 1.25 -1.20
C THR A 102 9.43 0.88 -0.73
N ASP A 103 10.00 1.66 0.20
CA ASP A 103 11.32 1.38 0.78
C ASP A 103 11.32 0.05 1.53
N GLU A 104 10.27 -0.24 2.29
CA GLU A 104 10.08 -1.50 3.01
C GLU A 104 9.97 -2.69 2.04
N VAL A 105 9.17 -2.57 0.98
CA VAL A 105 9.04 -3.62 -0.07
C VAL A 105 10.37 -3.83 -0.80
N THR A 106 11.14 -2.77 -1.03
CA THR A 106 12.49 -2.86 -1.62
C THR A 106 13.44 -3.63 -0.69
N ALA A 107 13.41 -3.34 0.60
CA ALA A 107 14.21 -4.04 1.60
C ALA A 107 13.83 -5.54 1.70
N LEU A 108 12.54 -5.86 1.64
CA LEU A 108 12.04 -7.23 1.58
C LEU A 108 12.54 -7.98 0.35
N THR A 109 12.51 -7.34 -0.81
CA THR A 109 13.02 -7.93 -2.07
C THR A 109 14.52 -8.22 -1.97
N ALA A 110 15.28 -7.29 -1.39
CA ALA A 110 16.72 -7.48 -1.16
C ALA A 110 16.97 -8.63 -0.17
N ALA A 111 16.24 -8.71 0.94
CA ALA A 111 16.37 -9.77 1.92
C ALA A 111 16.07 -11.17 1.33
N ALA A 112 15.05 -11.28 0.49
CA ALA A 112 14.75 -12.51 -0.23
C ALA A 112 15.90 -12.94 -1.16
N ARG A 113 16.46 -11.99 -1.92
CA ARG A 113 17.62 -12.23 -2.81
C ARG A 113 18.85 -12.67 -2.02
N ASP A 114 19.18 -11.97 -0.95
CA ASP A 114 20.36 -12.22 -0.13
C ASP A 114 20.30 -13.59 0.57
N SER A 115 19.09 -14.09 0.84
CA SER A 115 18.86 -15.43 1.37
C SER A 115 18.71 -16.52 0.29
N ALA A 116 18.89 -16.17 -0.98
CA ALA A 116 18.65 -17.04 -2.14
C ALA A 116 17.20 -17.58 -2.21
N ASP A 117 16.25 -16.88 -1.60
CA ASP A 117 14.81 -17.17 -1.73
C ASP A 117 14.26 -16.53 -3.02
N TYR A 118 14.52 -17.18 -4.14
CA TYR A 118 14.11 -16.67 -5.46
C TYR A 118 12.60 -16.61 -5.63
N LEU A 119 11.84 -17.46 -4.95
CA LEU A 119 10.37 -17.40 -4.95
C LEU A 119 9.88 -16.17 -4.18
N GLY A 120 10.51 -15.86 -3.04
CA GLY A 120 10.25 -14.66 -2.27
C GLY A 120 10.59 -13.40 -3.06
N GLU A 121 11.74 -13.37 -3.73
CA GLU A 121 12.13 -12.25 -4.59
C GLU A 121 11.10 -12.02 -5.70
N GLN A 122 10.71 -13.07 -6.43
CA GLN A 122 9.71 -13.00 -7.49
C GLN A 122 8.34 -12.53 -6.96
N PHE A 123 7.93 -13.02 -5.80
CA PHE A 123 6.71 -12.59 -5.13
C PHE A 123 6.71 -11.09 -4.82
N MET A 124 7.81 -10.58 -4.26
CA MET A 124 7.95 -9.17 -3.91
C MET A 124 8.00 -8.23 -5.11
N GLN A 125 8.46 -8.69 -6.27
CA GLN A 125 8.53 -7.86 -7.48
C GLN A 125 7.16 -7.39 -7.98
N TRP A 126 6.09 -8.14 -7.74
CA TRP A 126 4.74 -7.68 -8.06
C TRP A 126 4.39 -6.43 -7.25
N PHE A 127 4.69 -6.40 -5.95
CA PHE A 127 4.44 -5.23 -5.08
C PHE A 127 5.28 -4.02 -5.49
N LEU A 128 6.51 -4.20 -5.94
CA LEU A 128 7.34 -3.10 -6.46
C LEU A 128 6.70 -2.40 -7.67
N ARG A 129 6.12 -3.18 -8.60
CA ARG A 129 5.40 -2.61 -9.75
C ARG A 129 4.18 -1.80 -9.30
N GLU A 130 3.39 -2.36 -8.40
CA GLU A 130 2.23 -1.65 -7.82
C GLU A 130 2.62 -0.34 -7.13
N GLN A 131 3.73 -0.36 -6.40
CA GLN A 131 4.23 0.83 -5.68
C GLN A 131 4.76 1.92 -6.62
N LEU A 132 5.33 1.57 -7.76
CA LEU A 132 5.77 2.54 -8.76
C LEU A 132 4.60 3.45 -9.19
N ASP A 133 3.49 2.84 -9.56
CA ASP A 133 2.29 3.56 -10.00
C ASP A 133 1.64 4.34 -8.86
N ALA A 134 1.59 3.76 -7.67
CA ALA A 134 1.04 4.41 -6.49
C ALA A 134 1.79 5.70 -6.11
N VAL A 135 3.12 5.63 -6.02
CA VAL A 135 3.96 6.79 -5.70
C VAL A 135 3.89 7.85 -6.80
N ALA A 136 3.92 7.44 -8.07
CA ALA A 136 3.81 8.37 -9.21
C ALA A 136 2.47 9.12 -9.18
N GLY A 137 1.36 8.41 -8.98
CA GLY A 137 0.02 9.00 -8.90
C GLY A 137 -0.12 9.99 -7.74
N MET A 138 0.31 9.61 -6.55
CA MET A 138 0.25 10.47 -5.36
C MET A 138 1.20 11.68 -5.45
N THR A 139 2.38 11.52 -6.08
CA THR A 139 3.31 12.63 -6.34
C THR A 139 2.68 13.66 -7.26
N THR A 140 2.05 13.21 -8.34
CA THR A 140 1.36 14.12 -9.26
C THR A 140 0.16 14.78 -8.60
N LEU A 141 -0.62 14.05 -7.81
CA LEU A 141 -1.75 14.58 -7.06
C LEU A 141 -1.33 15.72 -6.12
N LEU A 142 -0.25 15.52 -5.36
CA LEU A 142 0.29 16.56 -4.48
C LEU A 142 0.72 17.80 -5.29
N SER A 143 1.39 17.60 -6.43
CA SER A 143 1.81 18.69 -7.31
C SER A 143 0.62 19.48 -7.88
N VAL A 144 -0.47 18.80 -8.25
CA VAL A 144 -1.70 19.46 -8.72
C VAL A 144 -2.32 20.28 -7.60
N LEU A 145 -2.36 19.73 -6.39
CA LEU A 145 -2.91 20.39 -5.21
C LEU A 145 -2.11 21.63 -4.80
N GLU A 146 -0.80 21.62 -5.01
CA GLU A 146 0.08 22.76 -4.71
C GLU A 146 0.05 23.88 -5.76
N ARG A 147 -0.45 23.59 -6.96
CA ARG A 147 -0.57 24.61 -8.02
C ARG A 147 -1.67 25.61 -7.70
N ARG A 148 -1.41 26.92 -7.95
CA ARG A 148 -2.40 28.01 -7.89
C ARG A 148 -3.22 28.06 -6.58
N GLY A 149 -2.58 27.76 -5.44
CA GLY A 149 -3.24 27.85 -4.15
C GLY A 149 -4.30 26.76 -3.88
N GLY A 150 -4.22 25.60 -4.56
CA GLY A 150 -5.03 24.42 -4.23
C GLY A 150 -6.49 24.53 -4.68
N ASN A 151 -6.74 24.81 -5.96
CA ASN A 151 -8.10 24.74 -6.50
C ASN A 151 -8.59 23.28 -6.42
N LEU A 152 -9.49 23.00 -5.48
CA LEU A 152 -9.99 21.65 -5.21
C LEU A 152 -10.83 21.08 -6.36
N PHE A 153 -11.45 21.93 -7.18
CA PHE A 153 -12.15 21.47 -8.37
C PHE A 153 -11.19 20.83 -9.39
N ASP A 154 -10.06 21.49 -9.64
CA ASP A 154 -9.01 20.94 -10.53
C ASP A 154 -8.43 19.62 -9.99
N VAL A 155 -8.30 19.50 -8.67
CA VAL A 155 -7.84 18.28 -8.00
C VAL A 155 -8.84 17.14 -8.20
N GLU A 156 -10.13 17.38 -7.95
CA GLU A 156 -11.21 16.40 -8.16
C GLU A 156 -11.26 15.94 -9.63
N GLU A 157 -11.12 16.88 -10.58
CA GLU A 157 -11.10 16.57 -12.00
C GLU A 157 -9.87 15.74 -12.39
N PHE A 158 -8.70 16.09 -11.86
CA PHE A 158 -7.48 15.29 -12.05
C PHE A 158 -7.67 13.84 -11.56
N VAL A 159 -8.18 13.66 -10.35
CA VAL A 159 -8.42 12.31 -9.79
C VAL A 159 -9.40 11.53 -10.68
N ALA A 160 -10.48 12.15 -11.11
CA ALA A 160 -11.47 11.50 -11.97
C ALA A 160 -10.92 11.06 -13.32
N ARG A 161 -9.97 11.81 -13.86
CA ARG A 161 -9.39 11.56 -15.20
C ARG A 161 -8.18 10.64 -15.15
N GLU A 162 -7.26 10.87 -14.22
CA GLU A 162 -5.94 10.24 -14.23
C GLU A 162 -5.78 9.11 -13.20
N LEU A 163 -6.47 9.17 -12.05
CA LEU A 163 -6.36 8.17 -10.99
C LEU A 163 -7.55 7.19 -10.99
N LYS A 164 -7.92 6.72 -12.18
CA LYS A 164 -9.02 5.77 -12.33
C LYS A 164 -8.67 4.41 -11.72
N PRO A 165 -9.68 3.69 -11.18
CA PRO A 165 -9.51 2.28 -10.85
C PRO A 165 -9.03 1.49 -12.08
N GLY A 166 -8.09 0.57 -11.86
CA GLY A 166 -7.64 -0.35 -12.92
C GLY A 166 -8.83 -1.12 -13.50
N LYS A 167 -8.75 -1.42 -14.80
CA LYS A 167 -9.80 -2.19 -15.50
C LYS A 167 -9.66 -3.68 -15.17
N GLY A 168 -10.48 -4.16 -14.23
CA GLY A 168 -10.58 -5.58 -13.90
C GLY A 168 -9.50 -6.10 -12.93
N ALA A 169 -9.54 -7.41 -12.64
CA ALA A 169 -8.55 -8.07 -11.81
C ALA A 169 -7.23 -8.25 -12.57
N ASP A 170 -6.11 -7.96 -11.92
CA ASP A 170 -4.78 -8.24 -12.47
C ASP A 170 -4.53 -9.76 -12.45
N PRO A 171 -4.40 -10.43 -13.62
CA PRO A 171 -4.17 -11.86 -13.69
C PRO A 171 -2.79 -12.27 -13.15
N THR A 172 -1.86 -11.33 -12.99
CA THR A 172 -0.52 -11.56 -12.45
C THR A 172 -0.45 -11.38 -10.94
N ALA A 173 -1.53 -10.90 -10.31
CA ALA A 173 -1.58 -10.68 -8.87
C ALA A 173 -1.44 -12.00 -8.10
N PRO A 174 -0.59 -12.06 -7.06
CA PRO A 174 -0.50 -13.22 -6.18
C PRO A 174 -1.85 -13.54 -5.53
N LYS A 175 -2.04 -14.80 -5.13
CA LYS A 175 -3.24 -15.23 -4.39
C LYS A 175 -3.43 -14.42 -3.12
N MET A 176 -4.68 -14.18 -2.77
CA MET A 176 -5.07 -13.42 -1.58
C MET A 176 -5.80 -14.34 -0.59
N ALA A 177 -5.43 -14.29 0.70
CA ALA A 177 -6.11 -15.02 1.74
C ALA A 177 -7.61 -14.63 1.79
N GLY A 178 -8.47 -15.64 1.94
CA GLY A 178 -9.92 -15.45 1.95
C GLY A 178 -10.57 -15.31 0.57
N ALA A 179 -9.82 -15.11 -0.51
CA ALA A 179 -10.40 -15.07 -1.85
C ALA A 179 -10.95 -16.46 -2.27
N GLY A 180 -12.21 -16.49 -2.67
CA GLY A 180 -12.88 -17.73 -3.11
C GLY A 180 -13.59 -18.52 -2.00
N HIS A 181 -13.67 -18.02 -0.79
CA HIS A 181 -14.39 -18.62 0.34
C HIS A 181 -15.76 -18.00 0.61
N PHE A 182 -16.24 -17.11 -0.28
CA PHE A 182 -17.54 -16.45 -0.16
C PHE A 182 -18.34 -16.56 -1.44
#